data_fcf71ddd51f9f840f03c02fef2716a5e
#
_entry.id   fcf71ddd51f9f840f03c02fef2716a5e
#
_cell.length_a   1.000
_cell.length_b   1.000
_cell.length_c   1.000
_cell.angle_alpha   90.00
_cell.angle_beta   90.00
_cell.angle_gamma   90.00
#
_symmetry.space_group_name_H-M   'P 1'
#
loop_
_entity.id
_entity.type
_entity.pdbx_description
1 polymer ?
#
loop_
_entity_poly.entity_id
_entity_poly.type
_entity_poly.pdbx_seq_one_letter_code
_entity_poly.pdbx_strand_id
1 'polypeptide(L)'
;KFLYEFIIVKHKLGFFIDCEKTQSEEIFKQLNLYKIRSKIEILNLSNEFVVASFGYEKYLSIEGSKDILGFTFKYREDPIILDPRNKHLGARLIINLEKLYLSLKKLNLRDDKIENYHSHSHKLGIVPKNLNKLKNKLFGIECNYEELNGIDFKKGCYVGQENTARIKLKNKLSKRLLPIKLIQGKLIEDEKILNNDIEIGKVLISDDYPFALIKYLDKNFDKNCIFVSKNGTFKILVPTWLNI
;
A
#
# COMPACT_ATOMS: atom_id res chain seq x y z
N LYS A 1 -5.06 -11.98 9.81
CA LYS A 1 -5.62 -11.27 8.64
C LYS A 1 -5.10 -9.83 8.60
N PHE A 2 -5.19 -9.19 7.44
CA PHE A 2 -4.87 -7.77 7.25
C PHE A 2 -5.74 -6.88 8.15
N LEU A 3 -5.10 -5.92 8.82
CA LEU A 3 -5.80 -4.92 9.63
C LEU A 3 -5.49 -3.51 9.12
N TYR A 4 -4.21 -3.14 9.04
CA TYR A 4 -3.75 -1.81 8.64
C TYR A 4 -2.47 -1.91 7.81
N GLU A 5 -2.23 -0.90 6.98
CA GLU A 5 -0.96 -0.63 6.33
C GLU A 5 -0.44 0.72 6.81
N PHE A 6 0.85 0.79 7.10
CA PHE A 6 1.53 2.05 7.40
C PHE A 6 3.02 1.94 7.09
N ILE A 7 3.65 3.08 6.85
CA ILE A 7 5.09 3.19 6.64
C ILE A 7 5.70 3.78 7.91
N ILE A 8 6.75 3.13 8.42
CA ILE A 8 7.49 3.61 9.59
C ILE A 8 8.71 4.39 9.10
N VAL A 9 8.81 5.64 9.52
CA VAL A 9 9.89 6.54 9.12
C VAL A 9 10.65 7.03 10.35
N LYS A 10 11.95 6.70 10.44
CA LYS A 10 12.79 7.14 11.56
C LYS A 10 12.95 8.66 11.56
N HIS A 11 12.72 9.29 12.70
CA HIS A 11 12.91 10.73 12.88
C HIS A 11 13.41 11.03 14.30
N LYS A 12 14.56 11.71 14.42
CA LYS A 12 15.17 12.08 15.71
C LYS A 12 15.24 10.89 16.66
N LEU A 13 14.61 10.98 17.82
CA LEU A 13 14.56 9.94 18.86
C LEU A 13 13.34 8.99 18.72
N GLY A 14 12.51 9.19 17.70
CA GLY A 14 11.28 8.44 17.50
C GLY A 14 11.04 8.03 16.07
N PHE A 15 9.77 7.81 15.75
CA PHE A 15 9.32 7.39 14.44
C PHE A 15 8.04 8.10 14.07
N PHE A 16 7.89 8.47 12.81
CA PHE A 16 6.59 8.75 12.21
C PHE A 16 5.95 7.44 11.73
N ILE A 17 4.64 7.37 11.87
CA ILE A 17 3.79 6.33 11.28
C ILE A 17 2.91 7.02 10.23
N ASP A 18 3.24 6.80 8.96
CA ASP A 18 2.51 7.33 7.84
C ASP A 18 1.46 6.31 7.37
N CYS A 19 0.20 6.68 7.45
CA CYS A 19 -0.95 5.82 7.16
C CYS A 19 -2.06 6.59 6.43
N GLU A 20 -3.03 5.87 5.90
CA GLU A 20 -4.22 6.48 5.33
C GLU A 20 -4.97 7.30 6.41
N LYS A 21 -5.24 8.57 6.12
CA LYS A 21 -5.83 9.52 7.09
C LYS A 21 -7.13 9.01 7.70
N THR A 22 -7.95 8.32 6.92
CA THR A 22 -9.22 7.74 7.37
C THR A 22 -9.06 6.67 8.45
N GLN A 23 -7.86 6.08 8.59
CA GLN A 23 -7.56 5.04 9.56
C GLN A 23 -6.71 5.55 10.73
N SER A 24 -6.26 6.80 10.71
CA SER A 24 -5.29 7.33 11.68
C SER A 24 -5.78 7.24 13.13
N GLU A 25 -7.04 7.59 13.39
CA GLU A 25 -7.65 7.51 14.72
C GLU A 25 -7.74 6.07 15.25
N GLU A 26 -8.11 5.14 14.38
CA GLU A 26 -8.22 3.73 14.77
C GLU A 26 -6.83 3.14 15.05
N ILE A 27 -5.84 3.43 14.21
CA ILE A 27 -4.45 3.02 14.42
C ILE A 27 -3.91 3.61 15.73
N PHE A 28 -4.15 4.89 15.99
CA PHE A 28 -3.76 5.57 17.23
C PHE A 28 -4.33 4.86 18.45
N LYS A 29 -5.63 4.55 18.45
CA LYS A 29 -6.29 3.82 19.55
C LYS A 29 -5.69 2.43 19.74
N GLN A 30 -5.45 1.68 18.66
CA GLN A 30 -4.86 0.34 18.73
C GLN A 30 -3.42 0.38 19.27
N LEU A 31 -2.61 1.30 18.82
CA LEU A 31 -1.23 1.43 19.31
C LEU A 31 -1.20 1.80 20.81
N ASN A 32 -2.10 2.66 21.26
CA ASN A 32 -2.21 2.98 22.69
C ASN A 32 -2.67 1.77 23.51
N LEU A 33 -3.55 0.93 22.99
CA LEU A 33 -3.98 -0.30 23.65
C LEU A 33 -2.80 -1.27 23.83
N TYR A 34 -1.93 -1.40 22.81
CA TYR A 34 -0.76 -2.29 22.85
C TYR A 34 0.47 -1.67 23.53
N LYS A 35 0.45 -0.38 23.84
CA LYS A 35 1.54 0.30 24.53
C LYS A 35 1.83 -0.31 25.91
N ILE A 36 0.79 -0.76 26.62
CA ILE A 36 0.84 -1.40 27.95
C ILE A 36 1.76 -0.63 28.92
N ARG A 37 2.92 -1.19 29.29
CA ARG A 37 3.89 -0.60 30.24
C ARG A 37 5.10 0.03 29.54
N SER A 38 5.08 0.14 28.21
CA SER A 38 6.19 0.72 27.47
C SER A 38 6.35 2.22 27.77
N LYS A 39 7.58 2.65 28.03
CA LYS A 39 7.91 4.06 28.27
C LYS A 39 8.04 4.82 26.94
N ILE A 40 6.96 4.88 26.15
CA ILE A 40 6.86 5.60 24.90
C ILE A 40 5.68 6.55 24.95
N GLU A 41 5.76 7.61 24.18
CA GLU A 41 4.65 8.52 23.91
C GLU A 41 4.17 8.28 22.48
N ILE A 42 2.86 8.31 22.28
CA ILE A 42 2.22 8.18 20.97
C ILE A 42 1.34 9.40 20.77
N LEU A 43 1.59 10.14 19.69
CA LEU A 43 0.88 11.37 19.36
C LEU A 43 0.18 11.22 18.01
N ASN A 44 -1.05 11.70 17.91
CA ASN A 44 -1.74 11.85 16.63
C ASN A 44 -1.45 13.22 16.05
N LEU A 45 -0.57 13.28 15.07
CA LEU A 45 -0.12 14.51 14.40
C LEU A 45 -0.84 14.76 13.06
N SER A 46 -1.92 14.04 12.76
CA SER A 46 -2.60 14.06 11.45
C SER A 46 -3.16 15.43 11.05
N ASN A 47 -3.29 16.36 11.98
CA ASN A 47 -3.74 17.73 11.71
C ASN A 47 -2.59 18.73 11.55
N GLU A 48 -1.38 18.37 11.98
CA GLU A 48 -0.22 19.25 11.96
C GLU A 48 0.77 18.86 10.86
N PHE A 49 0.87 17.58 10.56
CA PHE A 49 1.80 17.03 9.58
C PHE A 49 1.08 16.49 8.36
N VAL A 50 1.74 16.63 7.22
CA VAL A 50 1.30 16.11 5.93
C VAL A 50 2.41 15.32 5.27
N VAL A 51 2.01 14.48 4.33
CA VAL A 51 2.93 13.72 3.48
C VAL A 51 2.82 14.25 2.05
N ALA A 52 3.92 14.80 1.53
CA ALA A 52 4.04 15.19 0.13
C ALA A 52 4.80 14.10 -0.64
N SER A 53 4.11 13.42 -1.56
CA SER A 53 4.74 12.44 -2.45
C SER A 53 5.21 13.10 -3.74
N PHE A 54 6.40 12.71 -4.24
CA PHE A 54 6.97 13.26 -5.48
C PHE A 54 7.81 12.21 -6.20
N GLY A 55 8.02 12.43 -7.51
CA GLY A 55 8.59 11.44 -8.41
C GLY A 55 10.02 11.00 -8.07
N TYR A 56 10.35 9.77 -8.47
CA TYR A 56 11.63 9.12 -8.23
C TYR A 56 12.84 9.89 -8.78
N GLU A 57 12.76 10.39 -10.01
CA GLU A 57 13.85 11.17 -10.62
C GLU A 57 14.15 12.45 -9.83
N LYS A 58 13.09 13.10 -9.34
CA LYS A 58 13.23 14.26 -8.48
C LYS A 58 13.90 13.90 -7.15
N TYR A 59 13.53 12.77 -6.57
CA TYR A 59 14.18 12.26 -5.37
C TYR A 59 15.69 12.08 -5.58
N LEU A 60 16.09 11.42 -6.67
CA LEU A 60 17.51 11.21 -6.97
C LEU A 60 18.30 12.51 -7.19
N SER A 61 17.64 13.59 -7.61
CA SER A 61 18.29 14.90 -7.79
C SER A 61 18.55 15.65 -6.48
N ILE A 62 18.06 15.16 -5.33
CA ILE A 62 18.25 15.80 -4.03
C ILE A 62 19.53 15.26 -3.39
N GLU A 63 20.40 16.18 -2.98
CA GLU A 63 21.63 15.82 -2.27
C GLU A 63 21.36 14.98 -1.01
N GLY A 64 22.11 13.91 -0.83
CA GLY A 64 21.94 12.97 0.26
C GLY A 64 20.98 11.81 -0.03
N SER A 65 20.27 11.82 -1.17
CA SER A 65 19.45 10.69 -1.61
C SER A 65 20.28 9.45 -1.98
N LYS A 66 19.69 8.26 -1.85
CA LYS A 66 20.28 6.99 -2.30
C LYS A 66 19.19 6.13 -2.94
N ASP A 67 19.53 5.43 -4.04
CA ASP A 67 18.61 4.46 -4.69
C ASP A 67 18.52 3.16 -3.87
N ILE A 68 17.97 3.28 -2.67
CA ILE A 68 17.72 2.16 -1.76
C ILE A 68 16.30 2.32 -1.21
N LEU A 69 15.44 1.34 -1.43
CA LEU A 69 14.05 1.34 -0.92
C LEU A 69 14.04 1.55 0.59
N GLY A 70 13.19 2.45 1.08
CA GLY A 70 13.09 2.80 2.49
C GLY A 70 14.24 3.66 3.03
N PHE A 71 15.22 4.02 2.19
CA PHE A 71 16.28 4.93 2.62
C PHE A 71 15.69 6.28 3.01
N THR A 72 16.02 6.70 4.24
CA THR A 72 15.54 7.95 4.83
C THR A 72 16.71 8.89 5.08
N PHE A 73 16.58 10.13 4.65
CA PHE A 73 17.54 11.19 4.97
C PHE A 73 16.82 12.46 5.40
N LYS A 74 17.53 13.37 6.02
CA LYS A 74 16.98 14.66 6.43
C LYS A 74 17.08 15.69 5.32
N TYR A 75 15.96 16.30 4.98
CA TYR A 75 15.91 17.54 4.25
C TYR A 75 15.63 18.66 5.26
N ARG A 76 16.69 19.41 5.64
CA ARG A 76 16.66 20.29 6.81
C ARG A 76 16.37 19.50 8.09
N GLU A 77 15.18 19.66 8.69
CA GLU A 77 14.75 18.91 9.87
C GLU A 77 13.72 17.83 9.56
N ASP A 78 13.20 17.78 8.33
CA ASP A 78 12.10 16.92 7.95
C ASP A 78 12.60 15.67 7.20
N PRO A 79 12.05 14.48 7.43
CA PRO A 79 12.52 13.27 6.76
C PRO A 79 11.94 13.15 5.36
N ILE A 80 12.82 12.78 4.42
CA ILE A 80 12.45 12.27 3.10
C ILE A 80 12.79 10.78 3.07
N ILE A 81 11.85 9.94 2.66
CA ILE A 81 12.02 8.50 2.50
C ILE A 81 11.69 8.10 1.07
N LEU A 82 12.54 7.29 0.41
CA LEU A 82 12.14 6.58 -0.80
C LEU A 82 11.10 5.53 -0.44
N ASP A 83 9.94 5.52 -1.14
CA ASP A 83 8.83 4.62 -0.79
C ASP A 83 9.32 3.17 -0.71
N PRO A 84 9.19 2.49 0.44
CA PRO A 84 9.74 1.16 0.65
C PRO A 84 9.04 0.09 -0.17
N ARG A 85 7.85 0.36 -0.66
CA ARG A 85 7.05 -0.61 -1.41
C ARG A 85 7.50 -0.74 -2.87
N ASN A 86 7.77 0.40 -3.51
CA ASN A 86 8.23 0.44 -4.90
C ASN A 86 8.85 1.81 -5.21
N LYS A 87 10.06 1.83 -5.79
CA LYS A 87 10.75 3.08 -6.11
C LYS A 87 9.99 3.96 -7.11
N HIS A 88 9.18 3.39 -7.98
CA HIS A 88 8.37 4.15 -8.94
C HIS A 88 7.21 4.91 -8.29
N LEU A 89 6.85 4.62 -7.04
CA LEU A 89 5.99 5.50 -6.23
C LEU A 89 6.69 6.81 -5.87
N GLY A 90 8.01 6.88 -6.04
CA GLY A 90 8.82 8.04 -5.69
C GLY A 90 9.10 8.14 -4.20
N ALA A 91 9.29 9.35 -3.72
CA ALA A 91 9.62 9.62 -2.32
C ALA A 91 8.49 10.35 -1.59
N ARG A 92 8.57 10.30 -0.28
CA ARG A 92 7.60 10.88 0.65
C ARG A 92 8.36 11.85 1.60
N LEU A 93 7.96 13.10 1.58
CA LEU A 93 8.41 14.12 2.55
C LEU A 93 7.33 14.21 3.65
N ILE A 94 7.69 13.92 4.90
CA ILE A 94 6.81 14.14 6.05
C ILE A 94 7.17 15.48 6.67
N ILE A 95 6.23 16.41 6.67
CA ILE A 95 6.52 17.79 7.02
C ILE A 95 5.34 18.45 7.74
N ASN A 96 5.64 19.38 8.64
CA ASN A 96 4.62 20.24 9.22
C ASN A 96 3.93 21.10 8.14
N LEU A 97 2.61 21.17 8.18
CA LEU A 97 1.79 21.85 7.17
C LEU A 97 2.21 23.30 6.94
N GLU A 98 2.59 24.02 7.99
CA GLU A 98 3.02 25.43 7.90
C GLU A 98 4.30 25.62 7.06
N LYS A 99 5.16 24.60 7.05
CA LYS A 99 6.43 24.63 6.31
C LYS A 99 6.31 24.12 4.88
N LEU A 100 5.19 23.47 4.53
CA LEU A 100 5.01 22.74 3.27
C LEU A 100 5.30 23.64 2.06
N TYR A 101 4.61 24.78 1.96
CA TYR A 101 4.73 25.68 0.79
C TYR A 101 6.16 26.12 0.52
N LEU A 102 6.88 26.57 1.56
CA LEU A 102 8.28 27.01 1.42
C LEU A 102 9.21 25.86 1.02
N SER A 103 8.94 24.65 1.52
CA SER A 103 9.75 23.48 1.21
C SER A 103 9.51 23.01 -0.23
N LEU A 104 8.26 22.99 -0.69
CA LEU A 104 7.92 22.68 -2.08
C LEU A 104 8.61 23.68 -3.05
N LYS A 105 8.52 24.98 -2.76
CA LYS A 105 9.18 26.01 -3.58
C LYS A 105 10.71 25.81 -3.63
N LYS A 106 11.35 25.52 -2.52
CA LYS A 106 12.81 25.30 -2.48
C LYS A 106 13.25 24.01 -3.15
N LEU A 107 12.41 22.96 -3.10
CA LEU A 107 12.62 21.72 -3.83
C LEU A 107 12.25 21.85 -5.31
N ASN A 108 11.76 23.00 -5.76
CA ASN A 108 11.22 23.18 -7.11
C ASN A 108 10.15 22.13 -7.45
N LEU A 109 9.25 21.90 -6.51
CA LEU A 109 8.08 21.04 -6.65
C LEU A 109 6.84 21.91 -6.79
N ARG A 110 5.86 21.42 -7.55
CA ARG A 110 4.52 21.99 -7.65
C ARG A 110 3.52 21.00 -7.12
N ASP A 111 2.45 21.47 -6.50
CA ASP A 111 1.31 20.66 -6.13
C ASP A 111 0.59 20.14 -7.38
N ASP A 112 0.07 18.96 -7.25
CA ASP A 112 -0.70 18.27 -8.30
C ASP A 112 -1.93 17.60 -7.67
N LYS A 113 -2.86 17.17 -8.51
CA LYS A 113 -4.07 16.48 -8.07
C LYS A 113 -3.72 15.11 -7.47
N ILE A 114 -4.31 14.81 -6.33
CA ILE A 114 -4.08 13.53 -5.63
C ILE A 114 -4.48 12.32 -6.50
N GLU A 115 -5.41 12.50 -7.41
CA GLU A 115 -5.86 11.48 -8.37
C GLU A 115 -4.72 10.99 -9.27
N ASN A 116 -3.76 11.85 -9.59
CA ASN A 116 -2.59 11.47 -10.38
C ASN A 116 -1.72 10.47 -9.61
N TYR A 117 -1.48 10.72 -8.31
CA TYR A 117 -0.77 9.78 -7.46
C TYR A 117 -1.56 8.46 -7.30
N HIS A 118 -2.88 8.53 -7.07
CA HIS A 118 -3.71 7.35 -6.93
C HIS A 118 -3.74 6.51 -8.21
N SER A 119 -3.91 7.14 -9.37
CA SER A 119 -3.86 6.46 -10.67
C SER A 119 -2.50 5.81 -10.92
N HIS A 120 -1.42 6.50 -10.58
CA HIS A 120 -0.06 5.95 -10.70
C HIS A 120 0.16 4.75 -9.77
N SER A 121 -0.24 4.85 -8.52
CA SER A 121 -0.18 3.76 -7.54
C SER A 121 -0.97 2.53 -8.00
N HIS A 122 -2.20 2.74 -8.50
CA HIS A 122 -3.04 1.67 -9.05
C HIS A 122 -2.38 0.96 -10.23
N LYS A 123 -1.79 1.71 -11.17
CA LYS A 123 -1.05 1.15 -12.31
C LYS A 123 0.16 0.31 -11.87
N LEU A 124 0.80 0.69 -10.77
CA LEU A 124 1.86 -0.08 -10.14
C LEU A 124 1.34 -1.29 -9.33
N GLY A 125 0.03 -1.49 -9.23
CA GLY A 125 -0.56 -2.58 -8.46
C GLY A 125 -0.50 -2.41 -6.95
N ILE A 126 -0.42 -1.17 -6.49
CA ILE A 126 -0.36 -0.83 -5.07
C ILE A 126 -1.64 -0.05 -4.72
N VAL A 127 -2.34 -0.49 -3.68
CA VAL A 127 -3.62 0.12 -3.27
C VAL A 127 -3.39 1.56 -2.83
N PRO A 128 -4.02 2.56 -3.50
CA PRO A 128 -3.76 3.97 -3.20
C PRO A 128 -4.62 4.54 -2.07
N LYS A 129 -5.81 4.01 -1.87
CA LYS A 129 -6.81 4.46 -0.88
C LYS A 129 -7.80 3.34 -0.55
N ASN A 130 -8.62 3.54 0.48
CA ASN A 130 -9.68 2.62 0.90
C ASN A 130 -9.16 1.26 1.41
N LEU A 131 -8.00 1.26 2.04
CA LEU A 131 -7.40 0.06 2.66
C LEU A 131 -8.31 -0.57 3.74
N ASN A 132 -9.20 0.20 4.36
CA ASN A 132 -10.20 -0.29 5.30
C ASN A 132 -11.12 -1.37 4.70
N LYS A 133 -11.37 -1.34 3.38
CA LYS A 133 -12.16 -2.35 2.66
C LYS A 133 -11.49 -3.73 2.63
N LEU A 134 -10.19 -3.79 2.84
CA LEU A 134 -9.40 -5.03 2.92
C LEU A 134 -9.38 -5.65 4.31
N LYS A 135 -9.78 -4.88 5.33
CA LYS A 135 -9.69 -5.29 6.74
C LYS A 135 -10.41 -6.62 6.98
N ASN A 136 -9.70 -7.56 7.60
CA ASN A 136 -10.18 -8.92 7.91
C ASN A 136 -10.59 -9.81 6.72
N LYS A 137 -10.44 -9.34 5.46
CA LYS A 137 -10.83 -10.11 4.27
C LYS A 137 -9.73 -11.03 3.75
N LEU A 138 -8.46 -10.65 3.90
CA LEU A 138 -7.29 -11.37 3.35
C LEU A 138 -6.10 -11.31 4.31
N PHE A 139 -5.03 -12.04 3.97
CA PHE A 139 -3.76 -12.00 4.70
C PHE A 139 -2.78 -11.02 4.04
N GLY A 140 -1.84 -10.45 4.81
CA GLY A 140 -0.82 -9.53 4.28
C GLY A 140 0.00 -10.12 3.13
N ILE A 141 0.28 -11.43 3.16
CA ILE A 141 0.97 -12.11 2.06
C ILE A 141 0.12 -12.16 0.77
N GLU A 142 -1.21 -12.20 0.87
CA GLU A 142 -2.12 -12.10 -0.27
C GLU A 142 -2.21 -10.66 -0.80
N CYS A 143 -1.87 -9.65 0.04
CA CYS A 143 -1.70 -8.25 -0.36
C CYS A 143 -0.36 -7.97 -1.08
N ASN A 144 0.41 -9.00 -1.38
CA ASN A 144 1.76 -8.90 -1.98
C ASN A 144 2.79 -8.19 -1.07
N TYR A 145 2.58 -8.18 0.25
CA TYR A 145 3.47 -7.47 1.17
C TYR A 145 4.84 -8.12 1.36
N GLU A 146 5.05 -9.32 0.87
CA GLU A 146 6.40 -9.87 0.75
C GLU A 146 7.19 -9.09 -0.30
N GLU A 147 6.65 -8.95 -1.49
CA GLU A 147 7.28 -8.26 -2.61
C GLU A 147 7.32 -6.74 -2.41
N LEU A 148 6.36 -6.21 -1.64
CA LEU A 148 6.26 -4.78 -1.29
C LEU A 148 6.97 -4.43 0.03
N ASN A 149 7.86 -5.32 0.53
CA ASN A 149 8.65 -5.11 1.75
C ASN A 149 7.83 -4.85 3.03
N GLY A 150 6.58 -5.28 3.07
CA GLY A 150 5.69 -5.15 4.22
C GLY A 150 5.73 -6.35 5.19
N ILE A 151 6.41 -7.45 4.82
CA ILE A 151 6.58 -8.64 5.65
C ILE A 151 8.07 -8.99 5.73
N ASP A 152 8.57 -9.13 6.96
CA ASP A 152 9.90 -9.67 7.23
C ASP A 152 9.78 -11.07 7.85
N PHE A 153 10.16 -12.08 7.09
CA PHE A 153 10.17 -13.49 7.55
C PHE A 153 11.36 -13.82 8.45
N LYS A 154 12.36 -12.95 8.55
CA LYS A 154 13.58 -13.16 9.37
C LYS A 154 13.46 -12.56 10.76
N LYS A 155 12.47 -11.69 11.00
CA LYS A 155 12.23 -11.11 12.33
C LYS A 155 11.70 -12.16 13.31
N GLY A 156 11.84 -11.87 14.61
CA GLY A 156 11.32 -12.72 15.69
C GLY A 156 9.80 -12.88 15.67
N CYS A 157 9.27 -13.64 16.64
CA CYS A 157 7.84 -13.93 16.73
C CYS A 157 6.98 -12.68 16.93
N TYR A 158 5.81 -12.67 16.31
CA TYR A 158 4.82 -11.62 16.44
C TYR A 158 3.40 -12.21 16.40
N VAL A 159 2.42 -11.50 16.95
CA VAL A 159 1.02 -11.94 17.00
C VAL A 159 0.47 -12.08 15.58
N GLY A 160 -0.08 -13.27 15.27
CA GLY A 160 -0.70 -13.57 13.97
C GLY A 160 0.26 -14.04 12.88
N GLN A 161 1.56 -14.29 13.20
CA GLN A 161 2.54 -14.78 12.23
C GLN A 161 2.24 -16.19 11.71
N GLU A 162 1.59 -17.05 12.51
CA GLU A 162 1.43 -18.50 12.22
C GLU A 162 0.85 -18.77 10.84
N ASN A 163 -0.23 -18.09 10.48
CA ASN A 163 -0.86 -18.28 9.16
C ASN A 163 0.04 -17.79 8.02
N THR A 164 0.68 -16.64 8.19
CA THR A 164 1.58 -16.07 7.19
C THR A 164 2.81 -16.96 6.98
N ALA A 165 3.44 -17.39 8.06
CA ALA A 165 4.58 -18.31 8.02
C ALA A 165 4.18 -19.68 7.41
N ARG A 166 3.02 -20.24 7.79
CA ARG A 166 2.54 -21.50 7.24
C ARG A 166 2.26 -21.46 5.74
N ILE A 167 1.65 -20.35 5.26
CA ILE A 167 1.40 -20.15 3.82
C ILE A 167 2.73 -20.12 3.07
N LYS A 168 3.71 -19.36 3.58
CA LYS A 168 5.05 -19.25 2.99
C LYS A 168 5.79 -20.59 2.98
N LEU A 169 5.94 -21.24 4.15
CA LEU A 169 6.66 -22.50 4.29
C LEU A 169 6.08 -23.64 3.47
N LYS A 170 4.77 -23.70 3.33
CA LYS A 170 4.10 -24.73 2.53
C LYS A 170 3.95 -24.37 1.06
N ASN A 171 4.46 -23.23 0.65
CA ASN A 171 4.30 -22.68 -0.71
C ASN A 171 2.83 -22.71 -1.20
N LYS A 172 1.89 -22.35 -0.30
CA LYS A 172 0.44 -22.45 -0.53
C LYS A 172 -0.21 -21.12 -0.86
N LEU A 173 0.57 -20.12 -1.25
CA LEU A 173 0.00 -18.85 -1.69
C LEU A 173 -0.68 -19.06 -3.05
N SER A 174 -1.99 -19.13 -3.04
CA SER A 174 -2.81 -19.37 -4.23
C SER A 174 -3.62 -18.16 -4.68
N LYS A 175 -3.64 -17.11 -3.87
CA LYS A 175 -4.42 -15.90 -4.12
C LYS A 175 -3.54 -14.67 -4.02
N ARG A 176 -3.81 -13.69 -4.87
CA ARG A 176 -3.15 -12.39 -4.90
C ARG A 176 -4.15 -11.26 -5.05
N LEU A 177 -3.92 -10.16 -4.36
CA LEU A 177 -4.65 -8.91 -4.58
C LEU A 177 -4.07 -8.23 -5.83
N LEU A 178 -4.89 -8.09 -6.85
CA LEU A 178 -4.47 -7.53 -8.15
C LEU A 178 -5.35 -6.35 -8.54
N PRO A 179 -4.80 -5.30 -9.15
CA PRO A 179 -5.57 -4.23 -9.73
C PRO A 179 -6.38 -4.74 -10.92
N ILE A 180 -7.58 -4.19 -11.09
CA ILE A 180 -8.45 -4.52 -12.20
C ILE A 180 -8.85 -3.26 -12.96
N LYS A 181 -9.14 -3.38 -14.25
CA LYS A 181 -9.59 -2.29 -15.11
C LYS A 181 -10.96 -2.63 -15.67
N LEU A 182 -11.96 -1.87 -15.24
CA LEU A 182 -13.32 -1.99 -15.76
C LEU A 182 -13.34 -1.69 -17.27
N ILE A 183 -14.06 -2.52 -18.04
CA ILE A 183 -14.28 -2.36 -19.47
C ILE A 183 -15.71 -1.89 -19.70
N GLN A 184 -16.68 -2.60 -19.10
CA GLN A 184 -18.11 -2.32 -19.27
C GLN A 184 -18.88 -2.63 -18.00
N GLY A 185 -19.97 -1.92 -17.76
CA GLY A 185 -20.83 -2.13 -16.60
C GLY A 185 -20.31 -1.44 -15.33
N LYS A 186 -20.45 -2.09 -14.18
CA LYS A 186 -19.97 -1.58 -12.89
C LYS A 186 -19.38 -2.72 -12.05
N LEU A 187 -18.50 -2.36 -11.13
CA LEU A 187 -17.96 -3.27 -10.12
C LEU A 187 -18.70 -3.07 -8.81
N ILE A 188 -18.99 -4.16 -8.12
CA ILE A 188 -19.59 -4.14 -6.78
C ILE A 188 -18.69 -4.93 -5.84
N GLU A 189 -18.49 -4.40 -4.62
CA GLU A 189 -17.71 -5.09 -3.61
C GLU A 189 -18.32 -6.46 -3.29
N ASP A 190 -17.40 -7.37 -3.01
CA ASP A 190 -17.72 -8.75 -2.65
C ASP A 190 -18.36 -9.59 -3.78
N GLU A 191 -18.51 -9.05 -5.00
CA GLU A 191 -18.91 -9.84 -6.16
C GLU A 191 -17.87 -10.90 -6.53
N LYS A 192 -18.36 -12.07 -6.89
CA LYS A 192 -17.56 -13.16 -7.44
C LYS A 192 -17.10 -12.81 -8.85
N ILE A 193 -15.89 -13.25 -9.15
CA ILE A 193 -15.28 -13.12 -10.47
C ILE A 193 -15.29 -14.50 -11.10
N LEU A 194 -15.84 -14.59 -12.29
CA LEU A 194 -15.99 -15.82 -13.03
C LEU A 194 -15.13 -15.83 -14.30
N ASN A 195 -14.61 -17.00 -14.62
CA ASN A 195 -14.08 -17.33 -15.94
C ASN A 195 -14.67 -18.68 -16.34
N ASN A 196 -15.41 -18.72 -17.45
CA ASN A 196 -16.17 -19.91 -17.90
C ASN A 196 -17.00 -20.52 -16.76
N ASP A 197 -17.80 -19.69 -16.07
CA ASP A 197 -18.66 -20.06 -14.93
C ASP A 197 -17.93 -20.59 -13.68
N ILE A 198 -16.61 -20.58 -13.67
CA ILE A 198 -15.81 -20.99 -12.52
C ILE A 198 -15.37 -19.76 -11.72
N GLU A 199 -15.58 -19.81 -10.42
CA GLU A 199 -15.16 -18.73 -9.52
C GLU A 199 -13.63 -18.69 -9.34
N ILE A 200 -13.00 -17.67 -9.90
CA ILE A 200 -11.55 -17.44 -9.83
C ILE A 200 -11.15 -16.33 -8.88
N GLY A 201 -12.10 -15.62 -8.29
CA GLY A 201 -11.76 -14.51 -7.40
C GLY A 201 -12.97 -13.73 -6.90
N LYS A 202 -12.67 -12.57 -6.31
CA LYS A 202 -13.68 -11.69 -5.70
C LYS A 202 -13.23 -10.24 -5.79
N VAL A 203 -14.12 -9.31 -6.13
CA VAL A 203 -13.86 -7.86 -6.07
C VAL A 203 -13.79 -7.44 -4.60
N LEU A 204 -12.73 -6.76 -4.18
CA LEU A 204 -12.58 -6.26 -2.81
C LEU A 204 -12.68 -4.73 -2.70
N ILE A 205 -12.22 -4.01 -3.72
CA ILE A 205 -12.34 -2.56 -3.85
C ILE A 205 -12.97 -2.30 -5.22
N SER A 206 -14.10 -1.60 -5.26
CA SER A 206 -14.89 -1.35 -6.47
C SER A 206 -14.89 0.10 -6.94
N ASP A 207 -14.17 0.98 -6.23
CA ASP A 207 -14.11 2.42 -6.52
C ASP A 207 -13.24 2.72 -7.76
N ASP A 208 -12.84 3.99 -7.93
CA ASP A 208 -12.05 4.48 -9.07
C ASP A 208 -10.74 3.69 -9.32
N TYR A 209 -10.20 3.07 -8.28
CA TYR A 209 -8.95 2.28 -8.32
C TYR A 209 -9.22 0.85 -7.83
N PRO A 210 -9.93 0.04 -8.60
CA PRO A 210 -10.47 -1.22 -8.14
C PRO A 210 -9.42 -2.33 -8.03
N PHE A 211 -9.60 -3.19 -7.01
CA PHE A 211 -8.78 -4.36 -6.76
C PHE A 211 -9.63 -5.60 -6.50
N ALA A 212 -9.09 -6.74 -6.92
CA ALA A 212 -9.70 -8.04 -6.70
C ALA A 212 -8.72 -9.05 -6.10
N LEU A 213 -9.21 -9.94 -5.26
CA LEU A 213 -8.47 -11.10 -4.79
C LEU A 213 -8.65 -12.25 -5.77
N ILE A 214 -7.57 -12.63 -6.45
CA ILE A 214 -7.58 -13.58 -7.58
C ILE A 214 -6.86 -14.87 -7.22
N LYS A 215 -7.45 -16.02 -7.55
CA LYS A 215 -6.83 -17.35 -7.48
C LYS A 215 -5.92 -17.56 -8.70
N TYR A 216 -4.72 -17.00 -8.66
CA TYR A 216 -3.81 -16.96 -9.82
C TYR A 216 -3.20 -18.32 -10.19
N LEU A 217 -3.21 -19.30 -9.30
CA LEU A 217 -2.78 -20.69 -9.58
C LEU A 217 -3.90 -21.57 -10.12
N ASP A 218 -5.12 -21.04 -10.28
CA ASP A 218 -6.21 -21.78 -10.87
C ASP A 218 -5.95 -21.99 -12.36
N LYS A 219 -6.17 -23.22 -12.86
CA LYS A 219 -6.00 -23.57 -14.28
C LYS A 219 -6.87 -22.73 -15.24
N ASN A 220 -7.92 -22.12 -14.70
CA ASN A 220 -8.82 -21.24 -15.46
C ASN A 220 -8.40 -19.77 -15.41
N PHE A 221 -7.26 -19.46 -14.77
CA PHE A 221 -6.73 -18.10 -14.77
C PHE A 221 -5.81 -17.88 -15.98
N ASP A 222 -6.19 -16.95 -16.85
CA ASP A 222 -5.32 -16.40 -17.89
C ASP A 222 -5.38 -14.87 -17.80
N LYS A 223 -4.23 -14.25 -17.50
CA LYS A 223 -4.10 -12.79 -17.35
C LYS A 223 -4.52 -11.98 -18.57
N ASN A 224 -4.57 -12.58 -19.76
CA ASN A 224 -4.95 -11.92 -21.01
C ASN A 224 -6.46 -11.93 -21.27
N CYS A 225 -7.21 -12.70 -20.50
CA CYS A 225 -8.66 -12.83 -20.67
C CYS A 225 -9.42 -11.61 -20.15
N ILE A 226 -10.65 -11.48 -20.63
CA ILE A 226 -11.67 -10.62 -20.05
C ILE A 226 -12.45 -11.45 -19.03
N PHE A 227 -12.55 -10.94 -17.81
CA PHE A 227 -13.26 -11.58 -16.72
C PHE A 227 -14.63 -10.96 -16.52
N VAL A 228 -15.52 -11.72 -15.96
CA VAL A 228 -16.92 -11.34 -15.76
C VAL A 228 -17.25 -11.34 -14.28
N SER A 229 -17.94 -10.32 -13.79
CA SER A 229 -18.73 -10.32 -12.57
C SER A 229 -20.21 -10.20 -12.94
N LYS A 230 -21.10 -10.31 -11.97
CA LYS A 230 -22.54 -10.20 -12.23
C LYS A 230 -22.93 -8.90 -12.96
N ASN A 231 -22.23 -7.82 -12.69
CA ASN A 231 -22.60 -6.47 -13.15
C ASN A 231 -21.61 -5.82 -14.09
N GLY A 232 -20.46 -6.46 -14.38
CA GLY A 232 -19.45 -5.85 -15.22
C GLY A 232 -18.43 -6.81 -15.79
N THR A 233 -17.72 -6.33 -16.81
CA THR A 233 -16.57 -6.99 -17.42
C THR A 233 -15.32 -6.16 -17.22
N PHE A 234 -14.19 -6.82 -17.01
CA PHE A 234 -12.93 -6.14 -16.67
C PHE A 234 -11.71 -6.98 -17.07
N LYS A 235 -10.55 -6.34 -17.08
CA LYS A 235 -9.24 -7.00 -17.19
C LYS A 235 -8.52 -6.96 -15.86
N ILE A 236 -7.79 -8.02 -15.56
CA ILE A 236 -6.87 -8.06 -14.45
C ILE A 236 -5.53 -7.48 -14.94
N LEU A 237 -4.95 -6.57 -14.15
CA LEU A 237 -3.66 -5.99 -14.42
C LEU A 237 -2.63 -6.68 -13.55
N VAL A 238 -1.63 -7.32 -14.17
CA VAL A 238 -0.52 -7.93 -13.42
C VAL A 238 0.63 -6.94 -13.38
N PRO A 239 1.04 -6.47 -12.18
CA PRO A 239 2.17 -5.56 -12.05
C PRO A 239 3.47 -6.19 -12.54
N THR A 240 4.36 -5.41 -13.15
CA THR A 240 5.61 -5.90 -13.75
C THR A 240 6.60 -6.48 -12.73
N TRP A 241 6.50 -6.06 -11.48
CA TRP A 241 7.32 -6.55 -10.37
C TRP A 241 6.81 -7.87 -9.76
N LEU A 242 5.60 -8.32 -10.15
CA LEU A 242 4.97 -9.53 -9.62
C LEU A 242 5.07 -10.68 -10.63
N ASN A 243 5.78 -11.71 -10.27
CA ASN A 243 5.92 -12.93 -11.08
C ASN A 243 4.78 -13.90 -10.76
N ILE A 244 3.77 -13.97 -11.64
CA ILE A 244 2.64 -14.90 -11.60
C ILE A 244 2.25 -15.36 -13.00
#